data_83a8880c9e8a26bdb3f75008b1280b9b
#
_entry.id   83a8880c9e8a26bdb3f75008b1280b9b
#
_cell.length_a   1.000
_cell.length_b   1.000
_cell.length_c   1.000
_cell.angle_alpha   90.00
_cell.angle_beta   90.00
_cell.angle_gamma   90.00
#
_symmetry.space_group_name_H-M   'P 1'
#
loop_
_entity.id
_entity.type
_entity.pdbx_description
1 polymer ?
#
loop_
_entity_poly.entity_id
_entity_poly.type
_entity_poly.pdbx_seq_one_letter_code
_entity_poly.pdbx_strand_id
1 'polypeptide(L)'
;MNLSNLKPAEGSTKTRKRIGRGAGSGLGGTSTRGHKGAKSRSGYSKKIGFEGGQMPLQRRVPKFGFKNINRVEYKAINLDTIQKLAEAKSLAKFGVNDFIEAGFISSNQLVKVLGNGTLTNKLEVEAHAFSKTATAAIEAAGGTVVKL
;
A
#
# COMPACT_ATOMS: atom_id res chain seq x y z
N MET A 1 9.36 30.12 18.68
CA MET A 1 8.60 28.92 19.01
C MET A 1 8.79 28.65 20.48
N ASN A 2 7.72 28.56 21.29
CA ASN A 2 7.85 28.33 22.73
C ASN A 2 7.61 26.86 23.01
N LEU A 3 8.59 26.15 23.58
CA LEU A 3 8.53 24.69 23.84
C LEU A 3 7.40 24.29 24.79
N SER A 4 7.01 25.23 25.71
CA SER A 4 5.89 24.97 26.65
C SER A 4 4.53 24.87 25.96
N ASN A 5 4.38 25.34 24.73
CA ASN A 5 3.13 25.33 23.98
C ASN A 5 3.01 24.12 23.02
N LEU A 6 4.03 23.25 22.98
CA LEU A 6 3.98 22.04 22.17
C LEU A 6 2.98 21.06 22.76
N LYS A 7 1.98 20.71 21.98
CA LYS A 7 0.98 19.69 22.30
C LYS A 7 0.96 18.65 21.21
N PRO A 8 0.82 17.35 21.56
CA PRO A 8 0.64 16.31 20.55
C PRO A 8 -0.67 16.56 19.78
N ALA A 9 -0.73 16.13 18.53
CA ALA A 9 -1.94 16.22 17.74
C ALA A 9 -3.10 15.45 18.41
N GLU A 10 -4.33 15.92 18.23
CA GLU A 10 -5.51 15.29 18.80
C GLU A 10 -5.62 13.83 18.34
N GLY A 11 -5.84 12.91 19.30
CA GLY A 11 -5.90 11.47 19.05
C GLY A 11 -4.55 10.75 18.88
N SER A 12 -3.41 11.47 18.87
CA SER A 12 -2.09 10.85 18.77
C SER A 12 -1.62 10.20 20.06
N THR A 13 -2.15 10.65 21.21
CA THR A 13 -1.85 10.07 22.53
C THR A 13 -3.06 9.35 23.09
N LYS A 14 -2.86 8.15 23.60
CA LYS A 14 -3.91 7.37 24.27
C LYS A 14 -3.51 7.02 25.69
N THR A 15 -4.42 7.22 26.63
CA THR A 15 -4.24 6.76 28.00
C THR A 15 -4.22 5.24 28.05
N ARG A 16 -3.24 4.65 28.74
CA ARG A 16 -3.15 3.20 28.91
C ARG A 16 -4.35 2.68 29.68
N LYS A 17 -5.08 1.75 29.06
CA LYS A 17 -6.22 1.09 29.68
C LYS A 17 -5.76 0.23 30.85
N ARG A 18 -6.31 0.48 32.05
CA ARG A 18 -6.01 -0.29 33.28
C ARG A 18 -7.13 -1.29 33.50
N ILE A 19 -6.82 -2.58 33.46
CA ILE A 19 -7.78 -3.68 33.69
C ILE A 19 -7.58 -4.29 35.07
N GLY A 20 -8.62 -4.97 35.63
CA GLY A 20 -8.57 -5.60 36.94
C GLY A 20 -8.47 -4.59 38.08
N ARG A 21 -9.09 -3.41 38.00
CA ARG A 21 -9.04 -2.34 39.01
C ARG A 21 -10.46 -1.94 39.45
N GLY A 22 -11.23 -2.93 39.89
CA GLY A 22 -12.57 -2.77 40.45
C GLY A 22 -13.72 -2.94 39.48
N ALA A 23 -14.87 -3.36 40.01
CA ALA A 23 -16.06 -3.64 39.22
C ALA A 23 -16.65 -2.37 38.57
N GLY A 24 -16.57 -1.22 39.26
CA GLY A 24 -17.08 0.06 38.76
C GLY A 24 -16.43 0.53 37.46
N SER A 25 -15.23 0.05 37.14
CA SER A 25 -14.57 0.36 35.86
C SER A 25 -15.15 -0.41 34.65
N GLY A 26 -16.01 -1.42 34.89
CA GLY A 26 -16.45 -2.38 33.88
C GLY A 26 -15.34 -3.35 33.37
N LEU A 27 -14.15 -3.23 33.92
CA LEU A 27 -12.95 -3.99 33.51
C LEU A 27 -12.34 -4.76 34.70
N GLY A 28 -13.07 -4.87 35.79
CA GLY A 28 -12.66 -5.58 37.02
C GLY A 28 -12.78 -7.09 36.91
N GLY A 29 -12.70 -7.77 38.05
CA GLY A 29 -12.79 -9.24 38.15
C GLY A 29 -11.65 -9.93 37.38
N THR A 30 -11.99 -10.73 36.42
CA THR A 30 -11.05 -11.54 35.60
C THR A 30 -10.29 -10.75 34.53
N SER A 31 -10.19 -9.43 34.66
CA SER A 31 -9.55 -8.54 33.70
C SER A 31 -10.14 -8.67 32.29
N THR A 32 -11.46 -8.83 32.18
CA THR A 32 -12.21 -8.99 30.93
C THR A 32 -11.95 -10.30 30.14
N ARG A 33 -11.23 -11.26 30.73
CA ARG A 33 -10.88 -12.54 30.06
C ARG A 33 -11.89 -13.67 30.30
N GLY A 34 -12.80 -13.50 31.25
CA GLY A 34 -13.70 -14.58 31.71
C GLY A 34 -13.01 -15.59 32.64
N HIS A 35 -13.70 -16.69 32.97
CA HIS A 35 -13.24 -17.59 34.01
C HIS A 35 -12.33 -18.72 33.55
N LYS A 36 -12.78 -19.58 32.65
CA LYS A 36 -12.07 -20.79 32.21
C LYS A 36 -11.77 -20.74 30.71
N GLY A 37 -10.99 -21.68 30.21
CA GLY A 37 -10.65 -21.86 28.79
C GLY A 37 -9.30 -21.26 28.42
N ALA A 38 -8.83 -21.64 27.25
CA ALA A 38 -7.52 -21.22 26.74
C ALA A 38 -7.42 -19.70 26.56
N LYS A 39 -8.51 -19.02 26.17
CA LYS A 39 -8.57 -17.56 25.95
C LYS A 39 -8.28 -16.73 27.21
N SER A 40 -8.53 -17.29 28.41
CA SER A 40 -8.27 -16.60 29.66
C SER A 40 -6.85 -16.79 30.21
N ARG A 41 -6.02 -17.59 29.55
CA ARG A 41 -4.63 -17.84 29.95
C ARG A 41 -3.65 -16.87 29.28
N SER A 42 -2.52 -16.65 29.93
CA SER A 42 -1.41 -15.91 29.34
C SER A 42 -0.83 -16.67 28.15
N GLY A 43 -0.35 -15.94 27.12
CA GLY A 43 0.24 -16.55 25.93
C GLY A 43 -0.75 -17.14 24.93
N TYR A 44 -2.08 -17.08 25.20
CA TYR A 44 -3.05 -17.54 24.21
C TYR A 44 -3.06 -16.63 22.98
N SER A 45 -2.96 -17.26 21.82
CA SER A 45 -3.21 -16.61 20.53
C SER A 45 -4.27 -17.40 19.75
N LYS A 46 -5.06 -16.68 18.94
CA LYS A 46 -6.06 -17.32 18.08
C LYS A 46 -5.33 -18.14 17.01
N LYS A 47 -5.62 -19.44 16.93
CA LYS A 47 -5.11 -20.31 15.88
C LYS A 47 -5.76 -19.93 14.55
N ILE A 48 -4.97 -19.41 13.61
CA ILE A 48 -5.45 -19.00 12.28
C ILE A 48 -5.83 -20.26 11.50
N GLY A 49 -7.03 -20.26 10.89
CA GLY A 49 -7.53 -21.37 10.10
C GLY A 49 -7.95 -22.60 10.91
N PHE A 50 -8.14 -22.48 12.24
CA PHE A 50 -8.65 -23.59 13.06
C PHE A 50 -10.19 -23.67 12.96
N GLU A 51 -10.70 -24.84 12.62
CA GLU A 51 -12.12 -25.15 12.36
C GLU A 51 -12.69 -26.12 13.40
N GLY A 52 -12.40 -25.91 14.69
CA GLY A 52 -13.01 -26.68 15.77
C GLY A 52 -12.62 -28.17 15.85
N GLY A 53 -11.57 -28.59 15.17
CA GLY A 53 -11.13 -30.00 15.06
C GLY A 53 -11.42 -30.63 13.69
N GLN A 54 -12.31 -30.04 12.90
CA GLN A 54 -12.48 -30.39 11.50
C GLN A 54 -11.20 -30.07 10.71
N MET A 55 -10.85 -30.91 9.71
CA MET A 55 -9.71 -30.62 8.84
C MET A 55 -9.91 -29.27 8.15
N PRO A 56 -9.03 -28.29 8.36
CA PRO A 56 -9.16 -26.96 7.79
C PRO A 56 -9.22 -26.96 6.27
N LEU A 57 -9.99 -26.04 5.67
CA LEU A 57 -10.18 -25.91 4.23
C LEU A 57 -8.85 -25.87 3.48
N GLN A 58 -7.85 -25.16 3.99
CA GLN A 58 -6.49 -25.09 3.42
C GLN A 58 -5.78 -26.45 3.27
N ARG A 59 -6.18 -27.47 4.05
CA ARG A 59 -5.66 -28.84 3.95
C ARG A 59 -6.52 -29.73 3.08
N ARG A 60 -7.82 -29.42 2.94
CA ARG A 60 -8.76 -30.19 2.09
C ARG A 60 -8.61 -29.85 0.62
N VAL A 61 -8.23 -28.60 0.31
CA VAL A 61 -8.05 -28.14 -1.07
C VAL A 61 -6.69 -28.61 -1.59
N PRO A 62 -6.62 -29.17 -2.83
CA PRO A 62 -5.35 -29.53 -3.46
C PRO A 62 -4.41 -28.33 -3.59
N LYS A 63 -3.13 -28.57 -3.40
CA LYS A 63 -2.10 -27.56 -3.67
C LYS A 63 -2.02 -27.31 -5.17
N PHE A 64 -1.92 -26.06 -5.58
CA PHE A 64 -1.77 -25.68 -6.98
C PHE A 64 -0.84 -24.49 -7.14
N GLY A 65 -0.30 -24.33 -8.34
CA GLY A 65 0.53 -23.22 -8.71
C GLY A 65 1.95 -23.27 -8.16
N PHE A 66 2.77 -22.37 -8.66
CA PHE A 66 4.14 -22.14 -8.20
C PHE A 66 4.50 -20.66 -8.34
N LYS A 67 5.52 -20.22 -7.63
CA LYS A 67 6.09 -18.87 -7.80
C LYS A 67 7.20 -18.94 -8.83
N ASN A 68 7.03 -18.23 -9.95
CA ASN A 68 8.08 -18.07 -10.93
C ASN A 68 9.17 -17.15 -10.36
N ILE A 69 10.39 -17.66 -10.21
CA ILE A 69 11.55 -16.93 -9.70
C ILE A 69 11.97 -15.79 -10.66
N ASN A 70 11.78 -16.02 -11.96
CA ASN A 70 12.11 -15.05 -13.01
C ASN A 70 10.95 -14.11 -13.36
N ARG A 71 9.97 -13.95 -12.46
CA ARG A 71 8.83 -13.05 -12.69
C ARG A 71 9.30 -11.61 -12.72
N VAL A 72 9.05 -10.95 -13.85
CA VAL A 72 9.26 -9.51 -14.01
C VAL A 72 7.95 -8.80 -13.70
N GLU A 73 7.96 -7.94 -12.70
CA GLU A 73 6.79 -7.15 -12.30
C GLU A 73 7.01 -5.68 -12.60
N TYR A 74 6.01 -5.08 -13.25
CA TYR A 74 6.01 -3.66 -13.56
C TYR A 74 5.02 -2.92 -12.65
N LYS A 75 5.44 -1.78 -12.12
CA LYS A 75 4.53 -0.83 -11.50
C LYS A 75 3.84 -0.04 -12.60
N ALA A 76 2.52 -0.10 -12.64
CA ALA A 76 1.72 0.63 -13.61
C ALA A 76 1.55 2.10 -13.20
N ILE A 77 1.78 3.02 -14.14
CA ILE A 77 1.48 4.46 -14.01
C ILE A 77 0.58 4.85 -15.18
N ASN A 78 -0.53 5.50 -14.90
CA ASN A 78 -1.48 5.95 -15.91
C ASN A 78 -1.17 7.36 -16.41
N LEU A 79 -1.64 7.70 -17.63
CA LEU A 79 -1.46 9.03 -18.22
C LEU A 79 -2.06 10.15 -17.35
N ASP A 80 -3.21 9.94 -16.72
CA ASP A 80 -3.79 10.90 -15.77
C ASP A 80 -2.85 11.27 -14.64
N THR A 81 -2.10 10.29 -14.14
CA THR A 81 -1.13 10.52 -13.05
C THR A 81 0.05 11.35 -13.54
N ILE A 82 0.52 11.07 -14.77
CA ILE A 82 1.60 11.84 -15.41
C ILE A 82 1.14 13.27 -15.70
N GLN A 83 -0.09 13.47 -16.17
CA GLN A 83 -0.67 14.79 -16.41
C GLN A 83 -0.71 15.62 -15.13
N LYS A 84 -1.23 15.07 -14.04
CA LYS A 84 -1.27 15.74 -12.72
C LYS A 84 0.12 16.09 -12.21
N LEU A 85 1.09 15.21 -12.42
CA LEU A 85 2.47 15.45 -12.04
C LEU A 85 3.12 16.54 -12.88
N ALA A 86 2.81 16.58 -14.19
CA ALA A 86 3.27 17.61 -15.11
C ALA A 86 2.75 18.99 -14.72
N GLU A 87 1.49 19.08 -14.35
CA GLU A 87 0.88 20.31 -13.86
C GLU A 87 1.50 20.77 -12.53
N ALA A 88 1.73 19.84 -11.60
CA ALA A 88 2.30 20.17 -10.29
C ALA A 88 3.76 20.62 -10.33
N LYS A 89 4.58 19.96 -11.15
CA LYS A 89 6.03 20.23 -11.25
C LYS A 89 6.44 21.13 -12.43
N SER A 90 5.52 21.40 -13.37
CA SER A 90 5.78 22.16 -14.61
C SER A 90 6.95 21.61 -15.42
N LEU A 91 7.12 20.28 -15.43
CA LEU A 91 8.21 19.60 -16.15
C LEU A 91 7.71 19.16 -17.53
N ALA A 92 8.58 19.28 -18.55
CA ALA A 92 8.34 18.78 -19.89
C ALA A 92 8.92 17.37 -20.14
N LYS A 93 9.80 16.91 -19.25
CA LYS A 93 10.45 15.60 -19.31
C LYS A 93 10.26 14.85 -18.01
N PHE A 94 9.87 13.59 -18.10
CA PHE A 94 9.67 12.68 -16.96
C PHE A 94 10.53 11.44 -17.13
N GLY A 95 11.48 11.27 -16.21
CA GLY A 95 12.30 10.08 -16.06
C GLY A 95 11.82 9.19 -14.89
N VAL A 96 12.43 8.03 -14.75
CA VAL A 96 12.17 7.11 -13.65
C VAL A 96 12.41 7.78 -12.29
N ASN A 97 13.42 8.66 -12.19
CA ASN A 97 13.74 9.38 -10.95
C ASN A 97 12.62 10.32 -10.50
N ASP A 98 11.94 10.99 -11.44
CA ASP A 98 10.82 11.87 -11.11
C ASP A 98 9.64 11.10 -10.50
N PHE A 99 9.44 9.87 -10.95
CA PHE A 99 8.41 8.97 -10.37
C PHE A 99 8.81 8.44 -8.99
N ILE A 100 10.11 8.25 -8.72
CA ILE A 100 10.62 7.89 -7.39
C ILE A 100 10.42 9.06 -6.43
N GLU A 101 10.82 10.27 -6.80
CA GLU A 101 10.66 11.48 -5.99
C GLU A 101 9.19 11.80 -5.69
N ALA A 102 8.31 11.54 -6.66
CA ALA A 102 6.86 11.68 -6.47
C ALA A 102 6.24 10.57 -5.61
N GLY A 103 7.02 9.54 -5.22
CA GLY A 103 6.57 8.45 -4.35
C GLY A 103 5.69 7.40 -5.03
N PHE A 104 5.62 7.38 -6.37
CA PHE A 104 4.83 6.38 -7.11
C PHE A 104 5.52 5.02 -7.19
N ILE A 105 6.85 5.02 -7.18
CA ILE A 105 7.68 3.82 -7.31
C ILE A 105 8.87 3.86 -6.35
N SER A 106 9.42 2.69 -6.07
CA SER A 106 10.70 2.53 -5.38
C SER A 106 11.84 2.34 -6.40
N SER A 107 13.07 2.62 -5.99
CA SER A 107 14.29 2.56 -6.86
C SER A 107 14.50 1.23 -7.60
N ASN A 108 14.00 0.12 -7.05
CA ASN A 108 14.18 -1.23 -7.60
C ASN A 108 12.97 -1.70 -8.45
N GLN A 109 11.98 -0.85 -8.70
CA GLN A 109 10.77 -1.22 -9.43
C GLN A 109 10.85 -0.79 -10.89
N LEU A 110 10.41 -1.67 -11.78
CA LEU A 110 10.24 -1.37 -13.18
C LEU A 110 8.92 -0.64 -13.42
N VAL A 111 8.93 0.36 -14.29
CA VAL A 111 7.77 1.20 -14.62
C VAL A 111 7.18 0.79 -15.96
N LYS A 112 5.85 0.68 -15.99
CA LYS A 112 5.08 0.56 -17.23
C LYS A 112 4.01 1.64 -17.31
N VAL A 113 4.06 2.44 -18.36
CA VAL A 113 3.05 3.48 -18.61
C VAL A 113 1.84 2.88 -19.33
N LEU A 114 0.65 3.16 -18.79
CA LEU A 114 -0.63 2.71 -19.32
C LEU A 114 -1.47 3.89 -19.82
N GLY A 115 -2.24 3.65 -20.87
CA GLY A 115 -2.99 4.67 -21.60
C GLY A 115 -4.34 5.08 -20.96
N ASN A 116 -4.52 4.88 -19.65
CA ASN A 116 -5.73 5.35 -18.99
C ASN A 116 -5.61 6.84 -18.67
N GLY A 117 -6.61 7.62 -19.13
CA GLY A 117 -6.68 9.07 -18.97
C GLY A 117 -6.34 9.84 -20.24
N THR A 118 -6.37 11.17 -20.11
CA THR A 118 -6.09 12.11 -21.19
C THR A 118 -4.80 12.87 -20.92
N LEU A 119 -3.94 12.97 -21.93
CA LEU A 119 -2.73 13.78 -21.89
C LEU A 119 -2.93 15.00 -22.78
N THR A 120 -2.84 16.20 -22.21
CA THR A 120 -2.97 17.46 -22.94
C THR A 120 -1.63 18.14 -23.20
N ASN A 121 -0.65 17.88 -22.34
CA ASN A 121 0.67 18.49 -22.38
C ASN A 121 1.62 17.69 -23.28
N LYS A 122 2.46 18.41 -24.03
CA LYS A 122 3.56 17.81 -24.76
C LYS A 122 4.66 17.40 -23.81
N LEU A 123 4.84 16.09 -23.60
CA LEU A 123 5.76 15.53 -22.62
C LEU A 123 6.71 14.51 -23.25
N GLU A 124 7.95 14.50 -22.80
CA GLU A 124 8.90 13.40 -23.01
C GLU A 124 8.84 12.45 -21.81
N VAL A 125 8.51 11.17 -22.04
CA VAL A 125 8.34 10.20 -20.96
C VAL A 125 9.31 9.04 -21.13
N GLU A 126 10.18 8.84 -20.13
CA GLU A 126 11.12 7.72 -20.05
C GLU A 126 10.61 6.64 -19.10
N ALA A 127 10.45 5.40 -19.61
CA ALA A 127 10.02 4.26 -18.81
C ALA A 127 10.50 2.93 -19.38
N HIS A 128 10.46 1.85 -18.59
CA HIS A 128 10.91 0.51 -19.01
C HIS A 128 9.94 -0.15 -20.00
N ALA A 129 8.65 0.17 -19.93
CA ALA A 129 7.65 -0.35 -20.85
C ALA A 129 6.47 0.62 -21.04
N PHE A 130 5.82 0.52 -22.19
CA PHE A 130 4.63 1.28 -22.53
C PHE A 130 3.55 0.35 -23.07
N SER A 131 2.27 0.70 -22.88
CA SER A 131 1.18 0.06 -23.60
C SER A 131 1.02 0.72 -24.99
N LYS A 132 0.51 -0.01 -25.97
CA LYS A 132 0.23 0.54 -27.31
C LYS A 132 -0.66 1.78 -27.25
N THR A 133 -1.66 1.77 -26.40
CA THR A 133 -2.57 2.92 -26.19
C THR A 133 -1.85 4.11 -25.55
N ALA A 134 -0.91 3.89 -24.61
CA ALA A 134 -0.15 4.98 -24.00
C ALA A 134 0.79 5.63 -25.03
N THR A 135 1.50 4.83 -25.83
CA THR A 135 2.38 5.34 -26.88
C THR A 135 1.61 6.22 -27.87
N ALA A 136 0.48 5.71 -28.39
CA ALA A 136 -0.38 6.47 -29.32
C ALA A 136 -0.91 7.78 -28.72
N ALA A 137 -1.28 7.77 -27.43
CA ALA A 137 -1.78 8.96 -26.75
C ALA A 137 -0.69 10.01 -26.50
N ILE A 138 0.54 9.59 -26.15
CA ILE A 138 1.68 10.50 -25.96
C ILE A 138 2.10 11.12 -27.31
N GLU A 139 2.16 10.33 -28.36
CA GLU A 139 2.47 10.80 -29.72
C GLU A 139 1.39 11.73 -30.27
N ALA A 140 0.09 11.44 -30.04
CA ALA A 140 -1.02 12.31 -30.40
C ALA A 140 -0.98 13.67 -29.71
N ALA A 141 -0.50 13.72 -28.45
CA ALA A 141 -0.24 14.97 -27.72
C ALA A 141 1.04 15.69 -28.16
N GLY A 142 1.76 15.16 -29.18
CA GLY A 142 3.03 15.72 -29.67
C GLY A 142 4.21 15.46 -28.76
N GLY A 143 4.10 14.53 -27.80
CA GLY A 143 5.16 14.09 -26.92
C GLY A 143 6.08 13.03 -27.53
N THR A 144 7.12 12.63 -26.80
CA THR A 144 8.06 11.58 -27.19
C THR A 144 8.15 10.50 -26.14
N VAL A 145 8.32 9.24 -26.59
CA VAL A 145 8.42 8.05 -25.74
C VAL A 145 9.86 7.54 -25.80
N VAL A 146 10.50 7.41 -24.65
CA VAL A 146 11.86 6.85 -24.53
C VAL A 146 11.75 5.55 -23.71
N LYS A 147 12.11 4.44 -24.34
CA LYS A 147 12.16 3.15 -23.65
C LYS A 147 13.59 2.88 -23.16
N LEU A 148 13.70 2.59 -21.87
CA LEU A 148 14.95 2.22 -21.19
C LEU A 148 15.29 0.73 -21.38
#